data_761241d67878ce582bf40ae86be71409
#
_entry.id   761241d67878ce582bf40ae86be71409
#
_cell.length_a   1.000
_cell.length_b   1.000
_cell.length_c   1.000
_cell.angle_alpha   90.00
_cell.angle_beta   90.00
_cell.angle_gamma   90.00
#
_symmetry.space_group_name_H-M   'P 1'
#
loop_
_entity.id
_entity.type
_entity.pdbx_description
1 polymer ?
#
loop_
_entity_poly.entity_id
_entity_poly.type
_entity_poly.pdbx_seq_one_letter_code
_entity_poly.pdbx_strand_id
1 'polypeptide(L)'
;MNEAQASLLRRYRAQLFAATWLSYFGFYIVRKIYAVVKKPLREQFGLDDVHVAYPWTIYLITYMLGQFFAAWLGRHMQSRRVLIYGMSAAAACNIGFGWLVETHGANAYVWMCVTMGIHGFAQATGWPHNVGLFANWTRRAERGTLFGIWGTCYQFGAVAGKWLAAFLLGWLGMAWSYFGASILLLALTVLFAFWARERPQSVGLSLEDTGEADVAHTPTGAVASAAAEPLPIGWIQSIIAMGMIYFGFKFLRYALDSWSALILADQFGMSTTVAGYWSAAFDWIGFLGVIAGGYWSDRIGARRTPVIFWMTLACLGFTFLMWFVGLTSPVFFVVLLGLIGFTAMGPDALLSGACAMDAGNRRQAALAAGIINGLGSIGPILQEPAIGWLKQYVGVNAVFLLLLGVVFLTTVGTGLLARYERGRL
;
A
#
# COMPACT_ATOMS: atom_id res chain seq x y z
N MET A 1 24.92 18.62 -24.15
CA MET A 1 25.38 17.30 -23.66
C MET A 1 25.92 16.51 -24.83
N ASN A 2 27.13 15.96 -24.75
CA ASN A 2 27.69 15.12 -25.82
C ASN A 2 27.05 13.72 -25.80
N GLU A 3 27.24 12.91 -26.89
CA GLU A 3 26.61 11.59 -27.00
C GLU A 3 27.01 10.62 -25.88
N ALA A 4 28.26 10.68 -25.42
CA ALA A 4 28.74 9.86 -24.30
C ALA A 4 28.03 10.21 -22.98
N GLN A 5 27.83 11.48 -22.70
CA GLN A 5 27.07 11.94 -21.51
C GLN A 5 25.61 11.54 -21.62
N ALA A 6 24.98 11.62 -22.81
CA ALA A 6 23.61 11.18 -23.05
C ALA A 6 23.43 9.69 -22.83
N SER A 7 24.39 8.87 -23.28
CA SER A 7 24.41 7.43 -23.07
C SER A 7 24.55 7.08 -21.59
N LEU A 8 25.48 7.73 -20.90
CA LEU A 8 25.72 7.55 -19.47
C LEU A 8 24.50 7.94 -18.64
N LEU A 9 23.83 9.05 -18.98
CA LEU A 9 22.59 9.50 -18.33
C LEU A 9 21.48 8.45 -18.50
N ARG A 10 21.26 7.92 -19.70
CA ARG A 10 20.27 6.85 -19.94
C ARG A 10 20.55 5.61 -19.09
N ARG A 11 21.81 5.19 -18.98
CA ARG A 11 22.21 4.06 -18.14
C ARG A 11 21.89 4.30 -16.66
N TYR A 12 22.29 5.44 -16.11
CA TYR A 12 22.00 5.76 -14.69
C TYR A 12 20.51 5.88 -14.41
N ARG A 13 19.73 6.45 -15.34
CA ARG A 13 18.27 6.52 -15.20
C ARG A 13 17.63 5.15 -15.16
N ALA A 14 18.04 4.23 -16.06
CA ALA A 14 17.55 2.86 -16.06
C ALA A 14 17.96 2.10 -14.77
N GLN A 15 19.20 2.26 -14.32
CA GLN A 15 19.67 1.68 -13.05
C GLN A 15 18.89 2.19 -11.85
N LEU A 16 18.64 3.51 -11.78
CA LEU A 16 17.87 4.09 -10.68
C LEU A 16 16.41 3.65 -10.72
N PHE A 17 15.80 3.63 -11.90
CA PHE A 17 14.44 3.11 -12.06
C PHE A 17 14.34 1.69 -11.50
N ALA A 18 15.23 0.80 -11.92
CA ALA A 18 15.28 -0.58 -11.46
C ALA A 18 15.57 -0.66 -9.94
N ALA A 19 16.52 0.13 -9.43
CA ALA A 19 16.88 0.15 -8.02
C ALA A 19 15.70 0.59 -7.13
N THR A 20 15.02 1.67 -7.49
CA THR A 20 13.88 2.17 -6.72
C THR A 20 12.66 1.26 -6.85
N TRP A 21 12.43 0.67 -8.03
CA TRP A 21 11.38 -0.32 -8.25
C TRP A 21 11.61 -1.57 -7.38
N LEU A 22 12.83 -2.14 -7.41
CA LEU A 22 13.21 -3.30 -6.60
C LEU A 22 13.23 -3.00 -5.10
N SER A 23 13.61 -1.79 -4.70
CA SER A 23 13.55 -1.35 -3.31
C SER A 23 12.12 -1.43 -2.77
N TYR A 24 11.16 -0.83 -3.48
CA TYR A 24 9.79 -0.79 -3.00
C TYR A 24 9.06 -2.14 -3.16
N PHE A 25 9.40 -2.91 -4.20
CA PHE A 25 9.04 -4.31 -4.34
C PHE A 25 9.51 -5.13 -3.11
N GLY A 26 10.76 -4.95 -2.69
CA GLY A 26 11.33 -5.63 -1.52
C GLY A 26 10.64 -5.26 -0.22
N PHE A 27 10.28 -3.99 -0.01
CA PHE A 27 9.46 -3.57 1.12
C PHE A 27 8.12 -4.33 1.18
N TYR A 28 7.48 -4.54 0.02
CA TYR A 28 6.21 -5.26 -0.03
C TYR A 28 6.36 -6.76 0.21
N ILE A 29 7.45 -7.38 -0.24
CA ILE A 29 7.72 -8.79 0.06
C ILE A 29 7.68 -9.05 1.56
N VAL A 30 8.46 -8.33 2.35
CA VAL A 30 8.52 -8.53 3.81
C VAL A 30 7.25 -8.08 4.53
N ARG A 31 6.49 -7.16 3.95
CA ARG A 31 5.23 -6.66 4.51
C ARG A 31 4.10 -7.69 4.44
N LYS A 32 4.08 -8.55 3.42
CA LYS A 32 2.96 -9.45 3.13
C LYS A 32 3.03 -10.80 3.85
N ILE A 33 4.12 -11.11 4.52
CA ILE A 33 4.34 -12.37 5.23
C ILE A 33 3.24 -12.59 6.29
N TYR A 34 2.97 -11.56 7.10
CA TYR A 34 2.04 -11.65 8.21
C TYR A 34 0.65 -12.11 7.82
N ALA A 35 0.15 -11.68 6.65
CA ALA A 35 -1.16 -12.08 6.13
C ALA A 35 -1.25 -13.60 5.86
N VAL A 36 -0.14 -14.22 5.45
CA VAL A 36 -0.07 -15.65 5.13
C VAL A 36 0.09 -16.51 6.38
N VAL A 37 0.86 -16.02 7.36
CA VAL A 37 1.23 -16.82 8.55
C VAL A 37 0.27 -16.66 9.73
N LYS A 38 -0.80 -15.90 9.62
CA LYS A 38 -1.78 -15.68 10.71
C LYS A 38 -2.30 -16.98 11.32
N LYS A 39 -2.68 -17.97 10.47
CA LYS A 39 -3.20 -19.26 10.95
C LYS A 39 -2.14 -20.04 11.73
N PRO A 40 -0.96 -20.38 11.17
CA PRO A 40 0.06 -21.08 11.92
C PRO A 40 0.53 -20.32 13.17
N LEU A 41 0.57 -18.98 13.14
CA LEU A 41 0.90 -18.18 14.31
C LEU A 41 -0.15 -18.36 15.43
N ARG A 42 -1.44 -18.31 15.05
CA ARG A 42 -2.56 -18.56 15.96
C ARG A 42 -2.47 -19.95 16.61
N GLU A 43 -2.25 -20.97 15.80
CA GLU A 43 -2.18 -22.36 16.26
C GLU A 43 -0.94 -22.63 17.13
N GLN A 44 0.22 -22.12 16.74
CA GLN A 44 1.49 -22.34 17.41
C GLN A 44 1.58 -21.67 18.79
N PHE A 45 0.98 -20.46 18.92
CA PHE A 45 1.04 -19.68 20.16
C PHE A 45 -0.27 -19.69 20.96
N GLY A 46 -1.27 -20.49 20.55
CA GLY A 46 -2.57 -20.56 21.24
C GLY A 46 -3.33 -19.23 21.25
N LEU A 47 -3.16 -18.41 20.21
CA LEU A 47 -3.79 -17.11 20.09
C LEU A 47 -5.21 -17.24 19.54
N ASP A 48 -6.06 -16.30 19.87
CA ASP A 48 -7.35 -16.10 19.19
C ASP A 48 -7.24 -15.09 18.04
N ASP A 49 -8.33 -14.89 17.30
CA ASP A 49 -8.34 -13.98 16.15
C ASP A 49 -8.14 -12.51 16.55
N VAL A 50 -8.53 -12.14 17.78
CA VAL A 50 -8.30 -10.79 18.31
C VAL A 50 -6.82 -10.55 18.59
N HIS A 51 -6.16 -11.51 19.25
CA HIS A 51 -4.72 -11.42 19.53
C HIS A 51 -3.89 -11.45 18.24
N VAL A 52 -4.28 -12.25 17.23
CA VAL A 52 -3.62 -12.24 15.92
C VAL A 52 -3.78 -10.91 15.18
N ALA A 53 -4.83 -10.13 15.45
CA ALA A 53 -5.01 -8.81 14.84
C ALA A 53 -4.04 -7.74 15.39
N TYR A 54 -3.70 -7.79 16.70
CA TYR A 54 -2.94 -6.72 17.35
C TYR A 54 -1.55 -6.43 16.76
N PRO A 55 -0.68 -7.40 16.47
CA PRO A 55 0.64 -7.10 15.89
C PRO A 55 0.53 -6.29 14.58
N TRP A 56 -0.44 -6.65 13.73
CA TRP A 56 -0.66 -5.92 12.47
C TRP A 56 -1.30 -4.55 12.69
N THR A 57 -2.20 -4.42 13.67
CA THR A 57 -2.77 -3.12 14.08
C THR A 57 -1.68 -2.17 14.56
N ILE A 58 -0.77 -2.64 15.42
CA ILE A 58 0.37 -1.87 15.90
C ILE A 58 1.28 -1.45 14.73
N TYR A 59 1.56 -2.38 13.80
CA TYR A 59 2.29 -2.06 12.58
C TYR A 59 1.63 -0.91 11.81
N LEU A 60 0.30 -0.94 11.61
CA LEU A 60 -0.43 0.09 10.86
C LEU A 60 -0.40 1.46 11.55
N ILE A 61 -0.54 1.48 12.87
CA ILE A 61 -0.41 2.72 13.68
C ILE A 61 0.99 3.31 13.54
N THR A 62 2.01 2.49 13.76
CA THR A 62 3.40 2.97 13.69
C THR A 62 3.84 3.31 12.28
N TYR A 63 3.31 2.62 11.26
CA TYR A 63 3.48 2.99 9.86
C TYR A 63 2.89 4.38 9.56
N MET A 64 1.68 4.68 10.05
CA MET A 64 1.08 5.99 9.90
C MET A 64 1.91 7.08 10.58
N LEU A 65 2.32 6.87 11.83
CA LEU A 65 3.18 7.81 12.57
C LEU A 65 4.56 7.96 11.91
N GLY A 66 5.11 6.86 11.44
CA GLY A 66 6.40 6.81 10.74
C GLY A 66 6.44 7.63 9.45
N GLN A 67 5.31 7.84 8.78
CA GLN A 67 5.21 8.70 7.60
C GLN A 67 5.61 10.17 7.91
N PHE A 68 5.18 10.67 9.05
CA PHE A 68 5.56 12.03 9.50
C PHE A 68 7.05 12.11 9.82
N PHE A 69 7.58 11.08 10.49
CA PHE A 69 9.02 10.99 10.80
C PHE A 69 9.86 10.84 9.52
N ALA A 70 9.42 10.03 8.56
CA ALA A 70 10.09 9.88 7.27
C ALA A 70 10.15 11.21 6.51
N ALA A 71 9.06 11.99 6.53
CA ALA A 71 9.04 13.32 5.94
C ALA A 71 10.01 14.31 6.63
N TRP A 72 10.10 14.25 7.97
CA TRP A 72 11.08 15.02 8.73
C TRP A 72 12.51 14.58 8.40
N LEU A 73 12.76 13.28 8.35
CA LEU A 73 14.07 12.71 8.06
C LEU A 73 14.59 13.10 6.67
N GLY A 74 13.69 13.19 5.67
CA GLY A 74 14.01 13.65 4.32
C GLY A 74 14.51 15.09 4.21
N ARG A 75 14.29 15.92 5.25
CA ARG A 75 14.86 17.28 5.32
C ARG A 75 16.32 17.28 5.80
N HIS A 76 16.74 16.26 6.55
CA HIS A 76 18.03 16.20 7.22
C HIS A 76 18.98 15.18 6.60
N MET A 77 18.42 14.20 5.85
CA MET A 77 19.21 13.12 5.25
C MET A 77 18.84 12.89 3.80
N GLN A 78 19.81 12.40 3.02
CA GLN A 78 19.60 11.98 1.64
C GLN A 78 18.64 10.78 1.57
N SER A 79 17.69 10.82 0.64
CA SER A 79 16.70 9.75 0.43
C SER A 79 17.33 8.36 0.26
N ARG A 80 18.46 8.29 -0.44
CA ARG A 80 19.23 7.05 -0.62
C ARG A 80 19.66 6.44 0.73
N ARG A 81 20.18 7.24 1.66
CA ARG A 81 20.61 6.76 2.98
C ARG A 81 19.42 6.30 3.81
N VAL A 82 18.33 7.08 3.80
CA VAL A 82 17.11 6.74 4.54
C VAL A 82 16.52 5.41 4.06
N LEU A 83 16.51 5.17 2.74
CA LEU A 83 16.04 3.90 2.17
C LEU A 83 16.92 2.72 2.58
N ILE A 84 18.24 2.87 2.55
CA ILE A 84 19.16 1.80 3.00
C ILE A 84 18.89 1.45 4.48
N TYR A 85 18.78 2.44 5.35
CA TYR A 85 18.48 2.21 6.77
C TYR A 85 17.08 1.62 6.99
N GLY A 86 16.07 2.13 6.27
CA GLY A 86 14.69 1.63 6.35
C GLY A 86 14.56 0.18 5.89
N MET A 87 15.18 -0.18 4.76
CA MET A 87 15.21 -1.56 4.25
C MET A 87 15.95 -2.50 5.22
N SER A 88 17.12 -2.06 5.73
CA SER A 88 17.90 -2.86 6.70
C SER A 88 17.15 -3.05 8.01
N ALA A 89 16.52 -2.00 8.54
CA ALA A 89 15.71 -2.09 9.75
C ALA A 89 14.48 -2.99 9.55
N ALA A 90 13.80 -2.88 8.41
CA ALA A 90 12.66 -3.75 8.09
C ALA A 90 13.09 -5.23 8.00
N ALA A 91 14.24 -5.53 7.38
CA ALA A 91 14.79 -6.88 7.33
C ALA A 91 15.16 -7.39 8.73
N ALA A 92 15.81 -6.56 9.55
CA ALA A 92 16.20 -6.92 10.93
C ALA A 92 14.97 -7.22 11.80
N CYS A 93 13.89 -6.43 11.68
CA CYS A 93 12.63 -6.69 12.37
C CYS A 93 12.02 -8.04 11.96
N ASN A 94 12.00 -8.35 10.66
CA ASN A 94 11.51 -9.64 10.20
C ASN A 94 12.37 -10.81 10.67
N ILE A 95 13.69 -10.68 10.67
CA ILE A 95 14.60 -11.69 11.23
C ILE A 95 14.29 -11.87 12.73
N GLY A 96 14.14 -10.77 13.47
CA GLY A 96 13.75 -10.80 14.88
C GLY A 96 12.40 -11.50 15.11
N PHE A 97 11.39 -11.22 14.26
CA PHE A 97 10.10 -11.89 14.33
C PHE A 97 10.21 -13.39 14.04
N GLY A 98 10.95 -13.78 12.99
CA GLY A 98 11.21 -15.18 12.66
C GLY A 98 11.92 -15.93 13.80
N TRP A 99 12.88 -15.27 14.45
CA TRP A 99 13.56 -15.83 15.63
C TRP A 99 12.62 -16.01 16.84
N LEU A 100 11.71 -15.06 17.10
CA LEU A 100 10.69 -15.19 18.14
C LEU A 100 9.72 -16.35 17.88
N VAL A 101 9.38 -16.57 16.61
CA VAL A 101 8.56 -17.72 16.18
C VAL A 101 9.26 -19.05 16.42
N GLU A 102 10.56 -19.13 16.17
CA GLU A 102 11.35 -20.35 16.33
C GLU A 102 11.62 -20.69 17.80
N THR A 103 11.94 -19.69 18.62
CA THR A 103 12.40 -19.91 19.99
C THR A 103 11.28 -20.09 21.01
N HIS A 104 10.06 -19.66 20.73
CA HIS A 104 8.90 -19.72 21.65
C HIS A 104 9.20 -19.18 23.06
N GLY A 105 10.06 -18.16 23.14
CA GLY A 105 10.52 -17.61 24.41
C GLY A 105 9.39 -17.03 25.26
N ALA A 106 9.64 -16.88 26.54
CA ALA A 106 8.74 -16.18 27.47
C ALA A 106 8.41 -14.78 26.92
N ASN A 107 7.14 -14.41 26.93
CA ASN A 107 6.65 -13.13 26.37
C ASN A 107 6.86 -12.96 24.85
N ALA A 108 7.05 -14.04 24.08
CA ALA A 108 7.28 -13.96 22.63
C ALA A 108 6.20 -13.10 21.93
N TYR A 109 4.94 -13.23 22.32
CA TYR A 109 3.83 -12.44 21.78
C TYR A 109 4.04 -10.92 21.97
N VAL A 110 4.45 -10.49 23.15
CA VAL A 110 4.71 -9.06 23.43
C VAL A 110 5.84 -8.55 22.53
N TRP A 111 6.92 -9.33 22.39
CA TRP A 111 8.05 -8.97 21.53
C TRP A 111 7.69 -9.00 20.05
N MET A 112 6.77 -9.88 19.63
CA MET A 112 6.20 -9.85 18.27
C MET A 112 5.45 -8.53 18.01
N CYS A 113 4.65 -8.05 18.97
CA CYS A 113 3.98 -6.75 18.88
C CYS A 113 5.00 -5.59 18.79
N VAL A 114 6.02 -5.58 19.63
CA VAL A 114 7.09 -4.58 19.60
C VAL A 114 7.83 -4.60 18.26
N THR A 115 8.21 -5.78 17.80
CA THR A 115 8.93 -5.96 16.54
C THR A 115 8.10 -5.49 15.35
N MET A 116 6.79 -5.79 15.34
CA MET A 116 5.87 -5.29 14.30
C MET A 116 5.69 -3.78 14.36
N GLY A 117 5.71 -3.18 15.56
CA GLY A 117 5.70 -1.73 15.70
C GLY A 117 6.95 -1.06 15.09
N ILE A 118 8.13 -1.57 15.38
CA ILE A 118 9.38 -1.07 14.81
C ILE A 118 9.39 -1.31 13.28
N HIS A 119 8.91 -2.47 12.84
CA HIS A 119 8.79 -2.80 11.42
C HIS A 119 7.88 -1.82 10.67
N GLY A 120 6.70 -1.49 11.22
CA GLY A 120 5.79 -0.50 10.62
C GLY A 120 6.45 0.87 10.46
N PHE A 121 7.17 1.31 11.48
CA PHE A 121 7.91 2.56 11.47
C PHE A 121 9.03 2.57 10.42
N ALA A 122 9.82 1.50 10.31
CA ALA A 122 10.86 1.33 9.30
C ALA A 122 10.28 1.33 7.87
N GLN A 123 9.17 0.64 7.66
CA GLN A 123 8.46 0.54 6.38
C GLN A 123 7.93 1.89 5.87
N ALA A 124 7.62 2.82 6.78
CA ALA A 124 7.11 4.14 6.43
C ALA A 124 8.11 4.99 5.62
N THR A 125 9.41 4.68 5.72
CA THR A 125 10.47 5.34 4.94
C THR A 125 10.40 5.01 3.44
N GLY A 126 9.79 3.89 3.07
CA GLY A 126 9.84 3.34 1.72
C GLY A 126 9.24 4.24 0.66
N TRP A 127 7.97 4.62 0.79
CA TRP A 127 7.26 5.35 -0.26
C TRP A 127 7.81 6.76 -0.49
N PRO A 128 7.88 7.66 0.52
CA PRO A 128 8.26 9.05 0.28
C PRO A 128 9.66 9.21 -0.29
N HIS A 129 10.60 8.39 0.20
CA HIS A 129 12.00 8.49 -0.24
C HIS A 129 12.27 7.84 -1.60
N ASN A 130 11.56 6.75 -1.96
CA ASN A 130 11.63 6.21 -3.32
C ASN A 130 11.05 7.19 -4.35
N VAL A 131 9.89 7.80 -4.03
CA VAL A 131 9.27 8.83 -4.90
C VAL A 131 10.19 10.04 -5.04
N GLY A 132 10.77 10.52 -3.94
CA GLY A 132 11.72 11.63 -3.97
C GLY A 132 12.95 11.33 -4.82
N LEU A 133 13.54 10.16 -4.65
CA LEU A 133 14.71 9.73 -5.41
C LEU A 133 14.38 9.58 -6.91
N PHE A 134 13.24 8.96 -7.23
CA PHE A 134 12.73 8.81 -8.58
C PHE A 134 12.51 10.19 -9.26
N ALA A 135 11.93 11.14 -8.53
CA ALA A 135 11.66 12.49 -9.02
C ALA A 135 12.94 13.26 -9.41
N ASN A 136 14.07 13.01 -8.70
CA ASN A 136 15.35 13.65 -9.00
C ASN A 136 15.95 13.21 -10.36
N TRP A 137 15.49 12.07 -10.92
CA TRP A 137 16.04 11.48 -12.14
C TRP A 137 15.06 11.47 -13.31
N THR A 138 13.85 12.01 -13.14
CA THR A 138 12.80 12.04 -14.16
C THR A 138 12.46 13.47 -14.57
N ARG A 139 12.34 13.71 -15.89
CA ARG A 139 11.86 14.99 -16.41
C ARG A 139 10.38 15.14 -16.13
N ARG A 140 9.92 16.37 -15.96
CA ARG A 140 8.52 16.67 -15.67
C ARG A 140 7.58 16.13 -16.74
N ALA A 141 7.93 16.23 -18.02
CA ALA A 141 7.10 15.80 -19.14
C ALA A 141 6.90 14.27 -19.21
N GLU A 142 7.84 13.46 -18.72
CA GLU A 142 7.80 11.99 -18.80
C GLU A 142 7.39 11.34 -17.46
N ARG A 143 7.35 12.14 -16.38
CA ARG A 143 7.19 11.66 -14.99
C ARG A 143 5.91 10.87 -14.80
N GLY A 144 4.78 11.28 -15.39
CA GLY A 144 3.50 10.60 -15.26
C GLY A 144 3.53 9.16 -15.77
N THR A 145 4.00 8.97 -17.00
CA THR A 145 4.09 7.63 -17.62
C THR A 145 5.07 6.73 -16.89
N LEU A 146 6.27 7.26 -16.59
CA LEU A 146 7.29 6.48 -15.87
C LEU A 146 6.85 6.11 -14.46
N PHE A 147 6.15 7.01 -13.75
CA PHE A 147 5.62 6.74 -12.42
C PHE A 147 4.49 5.71 -12.44
N GLY A 148 3.65 5.72 -13.48
CA GLY A 148 2.63 4.69 -13.69
C GLY A 148 3.25 3.28 -13.82
N ILE A 149 4.31 3.15 -14.63
CA ILE A 149 5.03 1.87 -14.77
C ILE A 149 5.75 1.54 -13.46
N TRP A 150 6.41 2.51 -12.83
CA TRP A 150 7.12 2.32 -11.57
C TRP A 150 6.17 1.86 -10.45
N GLY A 151 4.95 2.40 -10.39
CA GLY A 151 3.94 2.03 -9.41
C GLY A 151 3.57 0.54 -9.40
N THR A 152 3.86 -0.22 -10.46
CA THR A 152 3.64 -1.67 -10.47
C THR A 152 4.46 -2.42 -9.41
N CYS A 153 5.54 -1.82 -8.89
CA CYS A 153 6.44 -2.44 -7.92
C CYS A 153 5.75 -2.97 -6.66
N TYR A 154 4.80 -2.21 -6.11
CA TYR A 154 4.14 -2.62 -4.87
C TYR A 154 3.12 -3.75 -5.09
N GLN A 155 2.49 -3.85 -6.25
CA GLN A 155 1.55 -4.91 -6.55
C GLN A 155 2.26 -6.22 -6.86
N PHE A 156 3.29 -6.18 -7.70
CA PHE A 156 4.16 -7.34 -7.91
C PHE A 156 4.83 -7.78 -6.61
N GLY A 157 5.27 -6.83 -5.77
CA GLY A 157 5.83 -7.11 -4.46
C GLY A 157 4.83 -7.78 -3.51
N ALA A 158 3.55 -7.37 -3.56
CA ALA A 158 2.49 -7.97 -2.75
C ALA A 158 2.25 -9.43 -3.13
N VAL A 159 2.12 -9.71 -4.42
CA VAL A 159 1.93 -11.09 -4.92
C VAL A 159 3.16 -11.95 -4.63
N ALA A 160 4.35 -11.47 -4.99
CA ALA A 160 5.60 -12.19 -4.76
C ALA A 160 5.82 -12.45 -3.26
N GLY A 161 5.48 -11.48 -2.40
CA GLY A 161 5.58 -11.61 -0.95
C GLY A 161 4.68 -12.70 -0.39
N LYS A 162 3.41 -12.74 -0.81
CA LYS A 162 2.49 -13.81 -0.40
C LYS A 162 2.94 -15.18 -0.90
N TRP A 163 3.36 -15.27 -2.16
CA TRP A 163 3.80 -16.52 -2.75
C TRP A 163 5.11 -17.01 -2.13
N LEU A 164 6.09 -16.15 -1.94
CA LEU A 164 7.33 -16.50 -1.26
C LEU A 164 7.08 -16.94 0.19
N ALA A 165 6.23 -16.22 0.93
CA ALA A 165 5.87 -16.60 2.29
C ALA A 165 5.18 -17.97 2.34
N ALA A 166 4.22 -18.22 1.44
CA ALA A 166 3.51 -19.50 1.36
C ALA A 166 4.45 -20.65 0.95
N PHE A 167 5.34 -20.42 -0.01
CA PHE A 167 6.35 -21.39 -0.44
C PHE A 167 7.27 -21.77 0.71
N LEU A 168 7.88 -20.78 1.37
CA LEU A 168 8.82 -21.04 2.47
C LEU A 168 8.12 -21.65 3.69
N LEU A 169 6.88 -21.23 3.97
CA LEU A 169 6.06 -21.84 5.01
C LEU A 169 5.84 -23.34 4.77
N GLY A 170 5.54 -23.72 3.53
CA GLY A 170 5.27 -25.10 3.18
C GLY A 170 6.51 -26.02 3.18
N TRP A 171 7.70 -25.46 2.90
CA TRP A 171 8.93 -26.25 2.76
C TRP A 171 9.82 -26.22 4.01
N LEU A 172 9.92 -25.08 4.67
CA LEU A 172 10.89 -24.83 5.73
C LEU A 172 10.26 -24.36 7.04
N GLY A 173 8.94 -24.12 7.04
CA GLY A 173 8.21 -23.68 8.22
C GLY A 173 8.08 -22.16 8.34
N MET A 174 7.33 -21.72 9.37
CA MET A 174 6.87 -20.33 9.50
C MET A 174 8.03 -19.34 9.70
N ALA A 175 9.04 -19.69 10.49
CA ALA A 175 10.19 -18.81 10.72
C ALA A 175 10.95 -18.49 9.43
N TRP A 176 11.05 -19.46 8.51
CA TRP A 176 11.71 -19.27 7.22
C TRP A 176 10.96 -18.36 6.27
N SER A 177 9.63 -18.21 6.41
CA SER A 177 8.89 -17.17 5.68
C SER A 177 9.45 -15.78 5.98
N TYR A 178 9.85 -15.54 7.22
CA TYR A 178 10.48 -14.28 7.64
C TYR A 178 11.96 -14.20 7.26
N PHE A 179 12.74 -15.25 7.50
CA PHE A 179 14.19 -15.27 7.21
C PHE A 179 14.45 -15.15 5.71
N GLY A 180 13.80 -15.98 4.88
CA GLY A 180 14.03 -15.98 3.44
C GLY A 180 13.62 -14.67 2.77
N ALA A 181 12.49 -14.09 3.17
CA ALA A 181 12.07 -12.78 2.68
C ALA A 181 13.04 -11.67 3.12
N SER A 182 13.60 -11.75 4.34
CA SER A 182 14.60 -10.81 4.84
C SER A 182 15.93 -10.91 4.11
N ILE A 183 16.37 -12.13 3.81
CA ILE A 183 17.60 -12.36 3.01
C ILE A 183 17.43 -11.71 1.63
N LEU A 184 16.27 -11.91 0.99
CA LEU A 184 15.98 -11.26 -0.28
C LEU A 184 15.99 -9.74 -0.16
N LEU A 185 15.33 -9.16 0.87
CA LEU A 185 15.34 -7.72 1.10
C LEU A 185 16.75 -7.18 1.34
N LEU A 186 17.60 -7.89 2.10
CA LEU A 186 18.99 -7.49 2.33
C LEU A 186 19.79 -7.54 1.02
N ALA A 187 19.62 -8.57 0.18
CA ALA A 187 20.24 -8.64 -1.13
C ALA A 187 19.81 -7.46 -2.03
N LEU A 188 18.51 -7.12 -2.03
CA LEU A 188 18.00 -5.94 -2.72
C LEU A 188 18.53 -4.63 -2.13
N THR A 189 18.74 -4.57 -0.80
CA THR A 189 19.34 -3.40 -0.14
C THR A 189 20.80 -3.19 -0.59
N VAL A 190 21.56 -4.26 -0.67
CA VAL A 190 22.95 -4.22 -1.19
C VAL A 190 22.96 -3.76 -2.65
N LEU A 191 22.12 -4.35 -3.49
CA LEU A 191 21.98 -3.94 -4.89
C LEU A 191 21.60 -2.46 -5.01
N PHE A 192 20.62 -2.00 -4.21
CA PHE A 192 20.20 -0.61 -4.13
C PHE A 192 21.36 0.32 -3.72
N ALA A 193 22.15 -0.07 -2.73
CA ALA A 193 23.29 0.71 -2.26
C ALA A 193 24.34 0.90 -3.36
N PHE A 194 24.54 -0.07 -4.25
CA PHE A 194 25.46 0.05 -5.38
C PHE A 194 24.87 0.83 -6.56
N TRP A 195 23.61 0.67 -6.87
CA TRP A 195 22.98 1.24 -8.07
C TRP A 195 22.40 2.62 -7.87
N ALA A 196 21.80 2.89 -6.71
CA ALA A 196 21.14 4.16 -6.46
C ALA A 196 22.13 5.32 -6.28
N ARG A 197 21.83 6.44 -6.92
CA ARG A 197 22.51 7.73 -6.75
C ARG A 197 21.49 8.78 -6.43
N GLU A 198 21.83 9.71 -5.53
CA GLU A 198 20.86 10.70 -5.03
C GLU A 198 20.37 11.65 -6.14
N ARG A 199 21.29 12.15 -6.95
CA ARG A 199 21.01 13.14 -8.01
C ARG A 199 21.96 12.93 -9.20
N PRO A 200 21.58 13.36 -10.43
CA PRO A 200 22.47 13.34 -11.58
C PRO A 200 23.78 14.08 -11.34
N GLN A 201 23.73 15.20 -10.62
CA GLN A 201 24.92 16.01 -10.30
C GLN A 201 25.96 15.24 -9.47
N SER A 202 25.54 14.25 -8.68
CA SER A 202 26.48 13.41 -7.91
C SER A 202 27.39 12.53 -8.77
N VAL A 203 27.09 12.42 -10.05
CA VAL A 203 27.87 11.66 -11.07
C VAL A 203 28.31 12.56 -12.23
N GLY A 204 28.34 13.89 -12.03
CA GLY A 204 28.79 14.86 -13.04
C GLY A 204 27.84 15.03 -14.24
N LEU A 205 26.57 14.66 -14.08
CA LEU A 205 25.55 14.80 -15.12
C LEU A 205 24.53 15.87 -14.73
N SER A 206 23.94 16.55 -15.72
CA SER A 206 22.80 17.45 -15.53
C SER A 206 21.59 16.92 -16.29
N LEU A 207 20.41 17.04 -15.70
CA LEU A 207 19.12 16.92 -16.38
C LEU A 207 18.61 18.35 -16.60
N GLU A 208 18.64 18.79 -17.85
CA GLU A 208 17.91 19.99 -18.24
C GLU A 208 16.41 19.72 -18.02
N ASP A 209 15.72 20.67 -17.38
CA ASP A 209 14.26 20.60 -17.17
C ASP A 209 13.76 19.58 -16.15
N THR A 210 14.48 19.41 -15.03
CA THR A 210 13.92 18.66 -13.88
C THR A 210 12.89 19.48 -13.09
N GLY A 211 12.75 20.76 -13.36
CA GLY A 211 11.99 21.68 -12.52
C GLY A 211 12.60 21.79 -11.11
N GLU A 212 13.92 21.71 -11.01
CA GLU A 212 14.68 21.64 -9.75
C GLU A 212 14.42 22.81 -8.78
N ALA A 213 14.03 23.97 -9.29
CA ALA A 213 13.69 25.11 -8.42
C ALA A 213 12.50 24.82 -7.49
N ASP A 214 11.65 23.83 -7.84
CA ASP A 214 10.38 23.60 -7.17
C ASP A 214 10.27 22.29 -6.39
N VAL A 215 11.16 21.30 -6.58
CA VAL A 215 11.04 19.98 -5.95
C VAL A 215 12.04 19.78 -4.81
N ALA A 216 13.10 20.57 -4.76
CA ALA A 216 14.17 20.40 -3.77
C ALA A 216 13.71 20.62 -2.32
N HIS A 217 12.56 21.27 -2.10
CA HIS A 217 12.13 21.68 -0.77
C HIS A 217 10.62 21.71 -0.55
N THR A 218 9.83 20.83 -1.19
CA THR A 218 8.46 20.67 -0.69
C THR A 218 8.41 19.39 0.15
N PRO A 219 8.61 19.50 1.48
CA PRO A 219 8.33 18.40 2.38
C PRO A 219 6.84 18.13 2.31
N THR A 220 6.48 16.84 2.29
CA THR A 220 5.13 16.39 2.61
C THR A 220 4.78 16.80 4.06
N GLY A 221 4.76 18.08 4.36
CA GLY A 221 4.60 18.60 5.72
C GLY A 221 5.05 20.03 5.91
N ALA A 222 5.66 20.69 4.93
CA ALA A 222 5.97 22.12 5.03
C ALA A 222 4.78 22.95 4.54
N VAL A 223 3.84 23.15 5.42
CA VAL A 223 3.03 24.37 5.44
C VAL A 223 3.97 25.48 5.98
N ALA A 224 4.84 26.03 5.14
CA ALA A 224 5.63 27.17 5.49
C ALA A 224 5.03 28.42 4.86
N SER A 225 4.41 29.25 5.69
CA SER A 225 4.50 30.71 5.77
C SER A 225 4.72 31.48 4.46
N ALA A 226 3.74 31.49 3.58
CA ALA A 226 3.34 32.68 2.84
C ALA A 226 1.87 32.89 3.18
N ALA A 227 1.44 34.10 3.40
CA ALA A 227 0.07 34.44 3.78
C ALA A 227 -0.91 33.68 2.87
N ALA A 228 -1.51 32.62 3.41
CA ALA A 228 -2.29 31.69 2.63
C ALA A 228 -3.65 32.32 2.41
N GLU A 229 -4.03 32.56 1.15
CA GLU A 229 -5.43 32.81 0.84
C GLU A 229 -6.26 31.68 1.49
N PRO A 230 -7.35 32.03 2.19
CA PRO A 230 -8.19 31.03 2.83
C PRO A 230 -8.76 30.08 1.78
N LEU A 231 -8.61 28.76 2.02
CA LEU A 231 -9.13 27.73 1.13
C LEU A 231 -10.66 27.84 1.05
N PRO A 232 -11.27 27.78 -0.14
CA PRO A 232 -12.70 27.80 -0.28
C PRO A 232 -13.35 26.67 0.54
N ILE A 233 -14.38 26.98 1.33
CA ILE A 233 -15.07 25.97 2.16
C ILE A 233 -15.53 24.78 1.34
N GLY A 234 -16.08 24.99 0.14
CA GLY A 234 -16.51 23.92 -0.74
C GLY A 234 -15.34 23.03 -1.27
N TRP A 235 -14.13 23.56 -1.32
CA TRP A 235 -12.93 22.77 -1.63
C TRP A 235 -12.60 21.83 -0.45
N ILE A 236 -12.57 22.36 0.78
CA ILE A 236 -12.30 21.57 1.99
C ILE A 236 -13.33 20.45 2.14
N GLN A 237 -14.61 20.76 1.95
CA GLN A 237 -15.69 19.77 2.03
C GLN A 237 -15.51 18.64 1.00
N SER A 238 -15.14 18.97 -0.25
CA SER A 238 -14.89 17.97 -1.29
C SER A 238 -13.70 17.06 -0.93
N ILE A 239 -12.60 17.62 -0.41
CA ILE A 239 -11.42 16.85 -0.03
C ILE A 239 -11.69 15.95 1.17
N ILE A 240 -12.42 16.42 2.16
CA ILE A 240 -12.85 15.60 3.31
C ILE A 240 -13.78 14.47 2.83
N ALA A 241 -14.74 14.75 1.95
CA ALA A 241 -15.61 13.72 1.37
C ALA A 241 -14.81 12.65 0.61
N MET A 242 -13.83 13.06 -0.21
CA MET A 242 -12.91 12.12 -0.88
C MET A 242 -12.10 11.29 0.13
N GLY A 243 -11.64 11.91 1.22
CA GLY A 243 -10.92 11.21 2.29
C GLY A 243 -11.78 10.18 3.01
N MET A 244 -13.06 10.48 3.27
CA MET A 244 -14.01 9.53 3.87
C MET A 244 -14.35 8.38 2.91
N ILE A 245 -14.50 8.66 1.62
CA ILE A 245 -14.65 7.63 0.59
C ILE A 245 -13.40 6.74 0.54
N TYR A 246 -12.22 7.34 0.61
CA TYR A 246 -10.95 6.63 0.60
C TYR A 246 -10.73 5.78 1.86
N PHE A 247 -11.25 6.22 3.02
CA PHE A 247 -11.34 5.41 4.23
C PHE A 247 -12.05 4.07 3.96
N GLY A 248 -13.21 4.11 3.31
CA GLY A 248 -13.98 2.90 2.98
C GLY A 248 -13.22 1.96 2.05
N PHE A 249 -12.57 2.48 1.00
CA PHE A 249 -11.74 1.66 0.10
C PHE A 249 -10.55 1.03 0.82
N LYS A 250 -9.85 1.80 1.64
CA LYS A 250 -8.72 1.25 2.41
C LYS A 250 -9.19 0.25 3.46
N PHE A 251 -10.34 0.49 4.11
CA PHE A 251 -10.92 -0.46 5.04
C PHE A 251 -11.14 -1.82 4.36
N LEU A 252 -11.88 -1.84 3.24
CA LEU A 252 -12.15 -3.07 2.47
C LEU A 252 -10.87 -3.74 1.98
N ARG A 253 -9.99 -2.94 1.34
CA ARG A 253 -8.76 -3.46 0.73
C ARG A 253 -7.85 -4.13 1.75
N TYR A 254 -7.58 -3.47 2.87
CA TYR A 254 -6.70 -4.03 3.91
C TYR A 254 -7.35 -5.20 4.64
N ALA A 255 -8.68 -5.20 4.79
CA ALA A 255 -9.42 -6.32 5.34
C ALA A 255 -9.22 -7.60 4.51
N LEU A 256 -9.52 -7.53 3.22
CA LEU A 256 -9.38 -8.68 2.32
C LEU A 256 -7.92 -9.08 2.12
N ASP A 257 -7.00 -8.12 2.03
CA ASP A 257 -5.57 -8.39 1.90
C ASP A 257 -5.00 -9.13 3.13
N SER A 258 -5.43 -8.74 4.33
CA SER A 258 -4.89 -9.25 5.59
C SER A 258 -5.55 -10.56 6.06
N TRP A 259 -6.84 -10.77 5.76
CA TRP A 259 -7.62 -11.85 6.34
C TRP A 259 -7.98 -12.96 5.36
N SER A 260 -7.90 -12.75 4.03
CA SER A 260 -8.36 -13.74 3.05
C SER A 260 -7.64 -15.08 3.14
N ALA A 261 -6.32 -15.11 3.40
CA ALA A 261 -5.58 -16.36 3.56
C ALA A 261 -6.05 -17.13 4.80
N LEU A 262 -6.27 -16.46 5.93
CA LEU A 262 -6.78 -17.07 7.15
C LEU A 262 -8.22 -17.58 6.96
N ILE A 263 -9.08 -16.80 6.31
CA ILE A 263 -10.47 -17.19 6.02
C ILE A 263 -10.50 -18.40 5.10
N LEU A 264 -9.71 -18.42 4.02
CA LEU A 264 -9.61 -19.57 3.12
C LEU A 264 -9.18 -20.85 3.85
N ALA A 265 -8.20 -20.73 4.73
CA ALA A 265 -7.69 -21.87 5.50
C ALA A 265 -8.70 -22.38 6.55
N ASP A 266 -9.41 -21.46 7.24
CA ASP A 266 -10.36 -21.83 8.30
C ASP A 266 -11.69 -22.32 7.75
N GLN A 267 -12.27 -21.64 6.74
CA GLN A 267 -13.62 -21.95 6.24
C GLN A 267 -13.66 -23.14 5.30
N PHE A 268 -12.59 -23.35 4.53
CA PHE A 268 -12.55 -24.41 3.52
C PHE A 268 -11.56 -25.54 3.86
N GLY A 269 -10.95 -25.51 5.05
CA GLY A 269 -9.97 -26.51 5.47
C GLY A 269 -8.73 -26.58 4.59
N MET A 270 -8.40 -25.49 3.87
CA MET A 270 -7.25 -25.45 2.99
C MET A 270 -5.95 -25.41 3.79
N SER A 271 -4.89 -26.05 3.28
CA SER A 271 -3.57 -25.83 3.86
C SER A 271 -3.19 -24.34 3.80
N THR A 272 -2.48 -23.87 4.81
CA THR A 272 -2.09 -22.46 4.90
C THR A 272 -1.27 -22.02 3.67
N THR A 273 -0.45 -22.92 3.14
CA THR A 273 0.32 -22.68 1.92
C THR A 273 -0.57 -22.42 0.71
N VAL A 274 -1.55 -23.29 0.46
CA VAL A 274 -2.49 -23.14 -0.66
C VAL A 274 -3.36 -21.89 -0.47
N ALA A 275 -3.86 -21.65 0.73
CA ALA A 275 -4.63 -20.46 1.07
C ALA A 275 -3.81 -19.16 0.84
N GLY A 276 -2.53 -19.19 1.17
CA GLY A 276 -1.59 -18.09 0.90
C GLY A 276 -1.46 -17.79 -0.60
N TYR A 277 -1.29 -18.82 -1.43
CA TYR A 277 -1.23 -18.63 -2.89
C TYR A 277 -2.55 -18.07 -3.46
N TRP A 278 -3.69 -18.61 -3.05
CA TRP A 278 -4.99 -18.22 -3.58
C TRP A 278 -5.41 -16.82 -3.10
N SER A 279 -4.99 -16.41 -1.90
CA SER A 279 -5.25 -15.06 -1.40
C SER A 279 -4.62 -13.95 -2.26
N ALA A 280 -3.58 -14.27 -3.03
CA ALA A 280 -2.94 -13.34 -3.94
C ALA A 280 -3.79 -12.96 -5.16
N ALA A 281 -4.92 -13.67 -5.40
CA ALA A 281 -5.87 -13.33 -6.46
C ALA A 281 -6.39 -11.88 -6.33
N PHE A 282 -6.53 -11.39 -5.09
CA PHE A 282 -6.90 -10.01 -4.81
C PHE A 282 -5.94 -9.00 -5.44
N ASP A 283 -4.65 -9.22 -5.27
CA ASP A 283 -3.60 -8.34 -5.78
C ASP A 283 -3.41 -8.50 -7.30
N TRP A 284 -3.43 -9.75 -7.81
CA TRP A 284 -3.26 -10.05 -9.22
C TRP A 284 -4.37 -9.47 -10.10
N ILE A 285 -5.61 -9.70 -9.73
CA ILE A 285 -6.76 -9.22 -10.51
C ILE A 285 -6.99 -7.73 -10.22
N GLY A 286 -6.73 -7.30 -8.98
CA GLY A 286 -6.79 -5.90 -8.58
C GLY A 286 -5.86 -4.97 -9.37
N PHE A 287 -4.67 -5.46 -9.73
CA PHE A 287 -3.75 -4.73 -10.61
C PHE A 287 -4.39 -4.34 -11.96
N LEU A 288 -5.13 -5.25 -12.57
CA LEU A 288 -5.86 -4.97 -13.82
C LEU A 288 -6.92 -3.89 -13.61
N GLY A 289 -7.52 -3.82 -12.42
CA GLY A 289 -8.48 -2.79 -12.06
C GLY A 289 -7.89 -1.38 -12.00
N VAL A 290 -6.64 -1.25 -11.55
CA VAL A 290 -5.93 0.04 -11.59
C VAL A 290 -5.74 0.53 -13.02
N ILE A 291 -5.31 -0.35 -13.92
CA ILE A 291 -5.12 -0.03 -15.35
C ILE A 291 -6.46 0.32 -15.98
N ALA A 292 -7.47 -0.51 -15.77
CA ALA A 292 -8.81 -0.31 -16.35
C ALA A 292 -9.45 0.99 -15.86
N GLY A 293 -9.35 1.30 -14.55
CA GLY A 293 -9.89 2.53 -13.97
C GLY A 293 -9.22 3.78 -14.51
N GLY A 294 -7.89 3.77 -14.60
CA GLY A 294 -7.12 4.87 -15.20
C GLY A 294 -7.48 5.09 -16.66
N TYR A 295 -7.43 4.04 -17.47
CA TYR A 295 -7.76 4.10 -18.91
C TYR A 295 -9.20 4.56 -19.17
N TRP A 296 -10.16 4.02 -18.43
CA TRP A 296 -11.57 4.43 -18.56
C TRP A 296 -11.76 5.89 -18.19
N SER A 297 -11.14 6.33 -17.10
CA SER A 297 -11.20 7.72 -16.65
C SER A 297 -10.64 8.70 -17.69
N ASP A 298 -9.53 8.37 -18.34
CA ASP A 298 -8.94 9.21 -19.37
C ASP A 298 -9.80 9.28 -20.63
N ARG A 299 -10.44 8.16 -21.03
CA ARG A 299 -11.35 8.11 -22.20
C ARG A 299 -12.62 8.96 -22.07
N ILE A 300 -13.13 9.14 -20.85
CA ILE A 300 -14.32 9.97 -20.63
C ILE A 300 -13.98 11.43 -20.32
N GLY A 301 -12.81 11.91 -20.77
CA GLY A 301 -12.37 13.30 -20.63
C GLY A 301 -11.86 13.64 -19.24
N ALA A 302 -11.10 12.71 -18.63
CA ALA A 302 -10.51 12.83 -17.30
C ALA A 302 -11.54 13.04 -16.17
N ARG A 303 -12.78 12.63 -16.38
CA ARG A 303 -13.82 12.66 -15.33
C ARG A 303 -13.62 11.47 -14.39
N ARG A 304 -13.00 11.73 -13.22
CA ARG A 304 -12.61 10.67 -12.27
C ARG A 304 -13.80 10.09 -11.53
N THR A 305 -14.67 10.93 -11.02
CA THR A 305 -15.76 10.56 -10.10
C THR A 305 -16.80 9.60 -10.70
N PRO A 306 -17.24 9.72 -11.98
CA PRO A 306 -18.12 8.71 -12.57
C PRO A 306 -17.52 7.31 -12.63
N VAL A 307 -16.22 7.18 -12.94
CA VAL A 307 -15.54 5.88 -12.99
C VAL A 307 -15.45 5.29 -11.58
N ILE A 308 -15.07 6.11 -10.58
CA ILE A 308 -15.05 5.72 -9.19
C ILE A 308 -16.42 5.20 -8.77
N PHE A 309 -17.50 5.91 -9.09
CA PHE A 309 -18.87 5.50 -8.76
C PHE A 309 -19.25 4.14 -9.35
N TRP A 310 -19.06 3.95 -10.66
CA TRP A 310 -19.46 2.71 -11.33
C TRP A 310 -18.62 1.51 -10.87
N MET A 311 -17.33 1.70 -10.67
CA MET A 311 -16.47 0.65 -10.12
C MET A 311 -16.85 0.33 -8.67
N THR A 312 -17.21 1.33 -7.85
CA THR A 312 -17.66 1.12 -6.47
C THR A 312 -19.00 0.40 -6.42
N LEU A 313 -19.92 0.72 -7.33
CA LEU A 313 -21.22 0.03 -7.43
C LEU A 313 -21.03 -1.44 -7.82
N ALA A 314 -20.13 -1.73 -8.76
CA ALA A 314 -19.76 -3.12 -9.09
C ALA A 314 -19.09 -3.83 -7.90
N CYS A 315 -18.20 -3.13 -7.17
CA CYS A 315 -17.60 -3.63 -5.95
C CYS A 315 -18.65 -4.00 -4.89
N LEU A 316 -19.69 -3.17 -4.73
CA LEU A 316 -20.82 -3.46 -3.83
C LEU A 316 -21.54 -4.74 -4.24
N GLY A 317 -21.82 -4.92 -5.54
CA GLY A 317 -22.44 -6.14 -6.06
C GLY A 317 -21.59 -7.39 -5.80
N PHE A 318 -20.27 -7.33 -6.06
CA PHE A 318 -19.37 -8.46 -5.80
C PHE A 318 -19.19 -8.71 -4.30
N THR A 319 -19.18 -7.69 -3.45
CA THR A 319 -19.14 -7.85 -1.99
C THR A 319 -20.44 -8.46 -1.47
N PHE A 320 -21.58 -8.10 -2.04
CA PHE A 320 -22.86 -8.76 -1.74
C PHE A 320 -22.85 -10.24 -2.15
N LEU A 321 -22.36 -10.55 -3.35
CA LEU A 321 -22.21 -11.94 -3.79
C LEU A 321 -21.21 -12.70 -2.91
N MET A 322 -20.14 -12.07 -2.45
CA MET A 322 -19.19 -12.66 -1.52
C MET A 322 -19.88 -13.03 -0.19
N TRP A 323 -20.71 -12.16 0.35
CA TRP A 323 -21.48 -12.44 1.55
C TRP A 323 -22.52 -13.56 1.32
N PHE A 324 -23.21 -13.58 0.16
CA PHE A 324 -24.32 -14.49 -0.12
C PHE A 324 -23.87 -15.88 -0.53
N VAL A 325 -22.91 -16.00 -1.44
CA VAL A 325 -22.42 -17.29 -1.98
C VAL A 325 -20.93 -17.53 -1.82
N GLY A 326 -20.14 -16.54 -1.44
CA GLY A 326 -18.68 -16.65 -1.42
C GLY A 326 -18.17 -17.73 -0.47
N LEU A 327 -18.87 -17.97 0.63
CA LEU A 327 -18.51 -19.00 1.61
C LEU A 327 -19.00 -20.43 1.28
N THR A 328 -19.68 -20.62 0.16
CA THR A 328 -20.16 -21.94 -0.26
C THR A 328 -19.08 -22.75 -0.98
N SER A 329 -18.07 -22.10 -1.58
CA SER A 329 -17.01 -22.75 -2.32
C SER A 329 -15.73 -21.90 -2.32
N PRO A 330 -14.54 -22.52 -2.16
CA PRO A 330 -13.27 -21.81 -2.23
C PRO A 330 -13.03 -21.15 -3.60
N VAL A 331 -13.56 -21.76 -4.68
CA VAL A 331 -13.47 -21.19 -6.03
C VAL A 331 -14.29 -19.90 -6.14
N PHE A 332 -15.53 -19.91 -5.66
CA PHE A 332 -16.37 -18.71 -5.63
C PHE A 332 -15.73 -17.61 -4.78
N PHE A 333 -15.19 -17.98 -3.62
CA PHE A 333 -14.48 -17.03 -2.77
C PHE A 333 -13.33 -16.36 -3.51
N VAL A 334 -12.44 -17.10 -4.16
CA VAL A 334 -11.25 -16.58 -4.85
C VAL A 334 -11.61 -15.75 -6.08
N VAL A 335 -12.59 -16.19 -6.85
CA VAL A 335 -13.08 -15.43 -8.02
C VAL A 335 -13.67 -14.09 -7.57
N LEU A 336 -14.54 -14.11 -6.57
CA LEU A 336 -15.14 -12.89 -6.03
C LEU A 336 -14.10 -11.98 -5.35
N LEU A 337 -13.13 -12.59 -4.65
CA LEU A 337 -11.99 -11.86 -4.07
C LEU A 337 -11.21 -11.07 -5.14
N GLY A 338 -10.93 -11.71 -6.27
CA GLY A 338 -10.28 -11.06 -7.42
C GLY A 338 -11.15 -9.95 -8.04
N LEU A 339 -12.45 -10.19 -8.23
CA LEU A 339 -13.38 -9.19 -8.80
C LEU A 339 -13.57 -7.99 -7.87
N ILE A 340 -13.61 -8.20 -6.56
CA ILE A 340 -13.61 -7.13 -5.56
C ILE A 340 -12.29 -6.37 -5.65
N GLY A 341 -11.14 -7.07 -5.76
CA GLY A 341 -9.84 -6.45 -5.97
C GLY A 341 -9.82 -5.56 -7.22
N PHE A 342 -10.31 -6.07 -8.36
CA PHE A 342 -10.42 -5.32 -9.61
C PHE A 342 -11.22 -4.03 -9.45
N THR A 343 -12.38 -4.12 -8.83
CA THR A 343 -13.32 -2.99 -8.72
C THR A 343 -12.97 -2.02 -7.59
N ALA A 344 -12.19 -2.43 -6.59
CA ALA A 344 -11.76 -1.57 -5.49
C ALA A 344 -10.44 -0.84 -5.78
N MET A 345 -9.46 -1.50 -6.42
CA MET A 345 -8.12 -0.91 -6.60
C MET A 345 -8.07 0.20 -7.66
N GLY A 346 -8.97 0.21 -8.65
CA GLY A 346 -9.09 1.33 -9.60
C GLY A 346 -9.47 2.64 -8.90
N PRO A 347 -10.59 2.69 -8.19
CA PRO A 347 -10.98 3.82 -7.36
C PRO A 347 -9.94 4.24 -6.32
N ASP A 348 -9.29 3.27 -5.65
CA ASP A 348 -8.20 3.52 -4.69
C ASP A 348 -7.08 4.34 -5.33
N ALA A 349 -6.63 3.94 -6.51
CA ALA A 349 -5.58 4.64 -7.24
C ALA A 349 -6.03 6.02 -7.77
N LEU A 350 -7.26 6.15 -8.24
CA LEU A 350 -7.81 7.41 -8.73
C LEU A 350 -7.96 8.44 -7.58
N LEU A 351 -8.49 8.02 -6.42
CA LEU A 351 -8.66 8.91 -5.27
C LEU A 351 -7.33 9.37 -4.68
N SER A 352 -6.40 8.44 -4.46
CA SER A 352 -5.10 8.74 -3.84
C SER A 352 -4.14 9.49 -4.76
N GLY A 353 -4.33 9.39 -6.08
CA GLY A 353 -3.47 9.98 -7.10
C GLY A 353 -4.17 11.08 -7.88
N ALA A 354 -4.96 10.70 -8.90
CA ALA A 354 -5.49 11.63 -9.88
C ALA A 354 -6.41 12.71 -9.29
N CYS A 355 -7.39 12.32 -8.43
CA CYS A 355 -8.29 13.29 -7.80
C CYS A 355 -7.54 14.29 -6.89
N ALA A 356 -6.52 13.84 -6.18
CA ALA A 356 -5.70 14.73 -5.36
C ALA A 356 -4.89 15.71 -6.22
N MET A 357 -4.36 15.26 -7.37
CA MET A 357 -3.64 16.13 -8.31
C MET A 357 -4.55 17.13 -9.01
N ASP A 358 -5.79 16.74 -9.30
CA ASP A 358 -6.80 17.59 -9.95
C ASP A 358 -7.44 18.61 -8.99
N ALA A 359 -7.10 18.57 -7.69
CA ALA A 359 -7.71 19.42 -6.65
C ALA A 359 -7.32 20.91 -6.70
N GLY A 360 -6.60 21.35 -7.72
CA GLY A 360 -6.24 22.76 -7.91
C GLY A 360 -4.74 23.00 -8.14
N ASN A 361 -4.20 24.10 -7.62
CA ASN A 361 -2.79 24.39 -7.77
C ASN A 361 -1.90 23.37 -7.00
N ARG A 362 -0.59 23.39 -7.26
CA ARG A 362 0.37 22.43 -6.70
C ARG A 362 0.33 22.29 -5.17
N ARG A 363 0.12 23.41 -4.46
CA ARG A 363 0.01 23.43 -2.99
C ARG A 363 -1.29 22.77 -2.54
N GLN A 364 -2.40 23.07 -3.22
CA GLN A 364 -3.71 22.47 -2.95
C GLN A 364 -3.69 20.97 -3.23
N ALA A 365 -3.07 20.51 -4.32
CA ALA A 365 -2.93 19.10 -4.64
C ALA A 365 -2.13 18.32 -3.57
N ALA A 366 -1.03 18.88 -3.07
CA ALA A 366 -0.26 18.27 -2.00
C ALA A 366 -1.04 18.18 -0.68
N LEU A 367 -1.78 19.24 -0.34
CA LEU A 367 -2.64 19.26 0.85
C LEU A 367 -3.79 18.27 0.72
N ALA A 368 -4.45 18.23 -0.45
CA ALA A 368 -5.50 17.27 -0.76
C ALA A 368 -5.02 15.83 -0.62
N ALA A 369 -3.87 15.49 -1.22
CA ALA A 369 -3.26 14.17 -1.10
C ALA A 369 -2.97 13.80 0.36
N GLY A 370 -2.48 14.74 1.15
CA GLY A 370 -2.22 14.56 2.58
C GLY A 370 -3.49 14.27 3.38
N ILE A 371 -4.55 15.05 3.18
CA ILE A 371 -5.84 14.89 3.88
C ILE A 371 -6.51 13.56 3.47
N ILE A 372 -6.61 13.29 2.16
CA ILE A 372 -7.22 12.07 1.63
C ILE A 372 -6.48 10.83 2.17
N ASN A 373 -5.15 10.81 2.09
CA ASN A 373 -4.35 9.69 2.60
C ASN A 373 -4.42 9.56 4.13
N GLY A 374 -4.41 10.67 4.85
CA GLY A 374 -4.51 10.70 6.31
C GLY A 374 -5.82 10.09 6.79
N LEU A 375 -6.96 10.59 6.30
CA LEU A 375 -8.28 10.05 6.61
C LEU A 375 -8.41 8.58 6.18
N GLY A 376 -7.94 8.26 4.97
CA GLY A 376 -7.94 6.90 4.48
C GLY A 376 -7.12 5.93 5.35
N SER A 377 -6.05 6.38 6.00
CA SER A 377 -5.18 5.52 6.81
C SER A 377 -5.80 5.09 8.14
N ILE A 378 -6.86 5.76 8.58
CA ILE A 378 -7.64 5.36 9.76
C ILE A 378 -8.39 4.03 9.48
N GLY A 379 -8.86 3.83 8.23
CA GLY A 379 -9.59 2.62 7.83
C GLY A 379 -8.84 1.32 8.16
N PRO A 380 -7.60 1.12 7.67
CA PRO A 380 -6.78 -0.04 7.98
C PRO A 380 -6.56 -0.28 9.48
N ILE A 381 -6.41 0.77 10.27
CA ILE A 381 -6.19 0.67 11.72
C ILE A 381 -7.43 0.13 12.42
N LEU A 382 -8.61 0.64 12.06
CA LEU A 382 -9.87 0.23 12.69
C LEU A 382 -10.35 -1.15 12.21
N GLN A 383 -10.13 -1.50 10.93
CA GLN A 383 -10.64 -2.75 10.39
C GLN A 383 -9.98 -3.99 11.00
N GLU A 384 -8.70 -3.93 11.32
CA GLU A 384 -7.96 -5.11 11.74
C GLU A 384 -8.49 -5.69 13.07
N PRO A 385 -8.60 -4.92 14.18
CA PRO A 385 -9.20 -5.42 15.41
C PRO A 385 -10.70 -5.67 15.27
N ALA A 386 -11.42 -4.87 14.45
CA ALA A 386 -12.86 -5.08 14.24
C ALA A 386 -13.15 -6.43 13.59
N ILE A 387 -12.36 -6.82 12.57
CA ILE A 387 -12.52 -8.12 11.91
C ILE A 387 -12.10 -9.25 12.85
N GLY A 388 -11.00 -9.11 13.58
CA GLY A 388 -10.57 -10.10 14.57
C GLY A 388 -11.68 -10.37 15.59
N TRP A 389 -12.28 -9.32 16.12
CA TRP A 389 -13.40 -9.42 17.09
C TRP A 389 -14.64 -10.06 16.47
N LEU A 390 -15.09 -9.56 15.30
CA LEU A 390 -16.27 -10.10 14.63
C LEU A 390 -16.09 -11.57 14.26
N LYS A 391 -14.93 -11.94 13.71
CA LYS A 391 -14.65 -13.32 13.32
C LYS A 391 -14.64 -14.23 14.54
N GLN A 392 -14.06 -13.78 15.66
CA GLN A 392 -13.95 -14.55 16.89
C GLN A 392 -15.31 -14.80 17.58
N TYR A 393 -16.13 -13.75 17.73
CA TYR A 393 -17.33 -13.80 18.58
C TYR A 393 -18.65 -13.94 17.81
N VAL A 394 -18.69 -13.53 16.55
CA VAL A 394 -19.92 -13.54 15.75
C VAL A 394 -19.81 -14.48 14.55
N GLY A 395 -18.61 -14.62 13.98
CA GLY A 395 -18.33 -15.46 12.84
C GLY A 395 -18.03 -14.71 11.55
N VAL A 396 -17.54 -15.43 10.55
CA VAL A 396 -17.06 -14.87 9.29
C VAL A 396 -18.15 -14.17 8.47
N ASN A 397 -19.40 -14.61 8.56
CA ASN A 397 -20.53 -13.96 7.89
C ASN A 397 -20.71 -12.51 8.35
N ALA A 398 -20.50 -12.23 9.65
CA ALA A 398 -20.56 -10.87 10.19
C ALA A 398 -19.43 -9.97 9.66
N VAL A 399 -18.26 -10.56 9.38
CA VAL A 399 -17.17 -9.84 8.72
C VAL A 399 -17.59 -9.35 7.34
N PHE A 400 -18.17 -10.24 6.51
CA PHE A 400 -18.61 -9.84 5.17
C PHE A 400 -19.80 -8.88 5.20
N LEU A 401 -20.67 -8.99 6.20
CA LEU A 401 -21.76 -8.02 6.41
C LEU A 401 -21.21 -6.62 6.78
N LEU A 402 -20.19 -6.56 7.64
CA LEU A 402 -19.49 -5.30 7.93
C LEU A 402 -18.88 -4.70 6.66
N LEU A 403 -18.15 -5.52 5.88
CA LEU A 403 -17.52 -5.07 4.63
C LEU A 403 -18.57 -4.58 3.63
N LEU A 404 -19.70 -5.28 3.52
CA LEU A 404 -20.82 -4.87 2.68
C LEU A 404 -21.39 -3.51 3.12
N GLY A 405 -21.59 -3.30 4.43
CA GLY A 405 -22.02 -2.02 4.98
C GLY A 405 -21.05 -0.88 4.68
N VAL A 406 -19.75 -1.11 4.83
CA VAL A 406 -18.72 -0.12 4.51
C VAL A 406 -18.72 0.22 3.02
N VAL A 407 -18.79 -0.78 2.13
CA VAL A 407 -18.83 -0.55 0.69
C VAL A 407 -20.12 0.13 0.26
N PHE A 408 -21.27 -0.20 0.90
CA PHE A 408 -22.52 0.48 0.67
C PHE A 408 -22.42 1.98 0.99
N LEU A 409 -21.93 2.34 2.18
CA LEU A 409 -21.71 3.73 2.57
C LEU A 409 -20.73 4.45 1.64
N THR A 410 -19.67 3.75 1.22
CA THR A 410 -18.70 4.26 0.24
C THR A 410 -19.37 4.53 -1.11
N THR A 411 -20.28 3.65 -1.55
CA THR A 411 -21.03 3.80 -2.80
C THR A 411 -21.98 4.99 -2.74
N VAL A 412 -22.68 5.16 -1.62
CA VAL A 412 -23.53 6.34 -1.39
C VAL A 412 -22.68 7.62 -1.42
N GLY A 413 -21.56 7.63 -0.72
CA GLY A 413 -20.63 8.77 -0.70
C GLY A 413 -20.11 9.13 -2.10
N THR A 414 -19.68 8.14 -2.90
CA THR A 414 -19.24 8.38 -4.29
C THR A 414 -20.37 8.88 -5.18
N GLY A 415 -21.60 8.39 -5.00
CA GLY A 415 -22.78 8.87 -5.71
C GLY A 415 -23.15 10.32 -5.39
N LEU A 416 -23.06 10.70 -4.11
CA LEU A 416 -23.28 12.08 -3.68
C LEU A 416 -22.21 13.02 -4.21
N LEU A 417 -20.94 12.62 -4.17
CA LEU A 417 -19.83 13.39 -4.73
C LEU A 417 -20.01 13.58 -6.23
N ALA A 418 -20.38 12.53 -6.98
CA ALA A 418 -20.63 12.60 -8.41
C ALA A 418 -21.80 13.55 -8.78
N ARG A 419 -22.86 13.61 -7.96
CA ARG A 419 -23.96 14.56 -8.13
C ARG A 419 -23.52 15.99 -7.85
N TYR A 420 -22.77 16.20 -6.78
CA TYR A 420 -22.26 17.51 -6.39
C TYR A 420 -21.36 18.13 -7.47
N GLU A 421 -20.47 17.34 -8.07
CA GLU A 421 -19.60 17.80 -9.15
C GLU A 421 -20.39 18.12 -10.43
N ARG A 422 -21.44 17.33 -10.77
CA ARG A 422 -22.31 17.62 -11.93
C ARG A 422 -23.09 18.92 -11.78
N GLY A 423 -23.47 19.29 -10.58
CA GLY A 423 -24.19 20.54 -10.33
C GLY A 423 -23.33 21.80 -10.36
N ARG A 424 -22.01 21.65 -10.49
CA ARG A 424 -21.04 22.76 -10.61
C ARG A 424 -20.52 22.98 -12.04
N LEU A 425 -20.79 22.06 -12.95
CA LEU A 425 -20.54 22.15 -14.41
C LEU A 425 -21.76 22.73 -15.11
#